data_340d721ad1c76a7edb57ccd6c901d62c
#
_entry.id   340d721ad1c76a7edb57ccd6c901d62c
#
_cell.length_a   1.000
_cell.length_b   1.000
_cell.length_c   1.000
_cell.angle_alpha   90.00
_cell.angle_beta   90.00
_cell.angle_gamma   90.00
#
_symmetry.space_group_name_H-M   'P 1'
#
loop_
_entity.id
_entity.type
_entity.pdbx_description
1 polymer ?
#
loop_
_entity_poly.entity_id
_entity_poly.type
_entity_poly.pdbx_seq_one_letter_code
_entity_poly.pdbx_strand_id
1 'polypeptide(L)'
;MAHEELGDRAVAVTVRSSTFPRRELDEAVAFCRSEGIRHEVIDTSELDIPGFAENPPDRCYLCKKSIFGRIIAFAQTNGFAAVLEGSNLDDDGDYRPGMRAIRELGVRSPLHDAGLTKAEIRALSREMGLPTAEKPSFACLASRFPYGERITAAGLERVERAEQWLRDSGLGLAQLRVRSHGDLARIEVPAGDIARVAARADEVAAAFKRFGFAYAALDLQGYRTGSLNETLAADKRK
;
A
#
# COMPACT_ATOMS: atom_id res chain seq x y z
N MET A 1 -5.41 11.56 -17.12
CA MET A 1 -4.18 12.16 -17.71
C MET A 1 -3.51 11.24 -18.75
N ALA A 2 -2.68 10.21 -18.40
CA ALA A 2 -2.00 9.40 -19.45
C ALA A 2 -2.97 8.79 -20.48
N HIS A 3 -4.11 8.26 -20.05
CA HIS A 3 -5.13 7.74 -20.93
C HIS A 3 -5.80 8.85 -21.77
N GLU A 4 -6.05 10.01 -21.23
CA GLU A 4 -6.63 11.16 -21.94
C GLU A 4 -5.71 11.63 -23.08
N GLU A 5 -4.39 11.68 -22.82
CA GLU A 5 -3.40 12.15 -23.78
C GLU A 5 -3.00 11.07 -24.80
N LEU A 6 -2.98 9.82 -24.40
CA LEU A 6 -2.43 8.72 -25.20
C LEU A 6 -3.49 7.75 -25.75
N GLY A 7 -4.72 7.79 -25.22
CA GLY A 7 -5.79 6.86 -25.58
C GLY A 7 -5.34 5.40 -25.38
N ASP A 8 -5.58 4.58 -26.38
CA ASP A 8 -5.25 3.13 -26.37
C ASP A 8 -3.73 2.82 -26.32
N ARG A 9 -2.88 3.84 -26.47
CA ARG A 9 -1.42 3.70 -26.27
C ARG A 9 -1.02 3.69 -24.81
N ALA A 10 -1.96 3.96 -23.88
CA ALA A 10 -1.75 3.83 -22.46
C ALA A 10 -2.42 2.54 -21.94
N VAL A 11 -1.71 1.82 -21.08
CA VAL A 11 -2.24 0.66 -20.34
C VAL A 11 -1.94 0.82 -18.86
N ALA A 12 -2.93 0.62 -18.01
CA ALA A 12 -2.72 0.50 -16.58
C ALA A 12 -2.29 -0.93 -16.25
N VAL A 13 -1.27 -1.06 -15.41
CA VAL A 13 -0.80 -2.37 -14.94
C VAL A 13 -0.96 -2.42 -13.42
N THR A 14 -1.73 -3.39 -12.92
CA THR A 14 -1.84 -3.66 -11.49
C THR A 14 -1.22 -5.01 -11.17
N VAL A 15 -0.44 -5.03 -10.09
CA VAL A 15 0.16 -6.26 -9.57
C VAL A 15 -0.78 -6.90 -8.56
N ARG A 16 -1.10 -8.18 -8.78
CA ARG A 16 -1.82 -9.01 -7.83
C ARG A 16 -0.84 -9.83 -7.00
N SER A 17 -0.88 -9.67 -5.68
CA SER A 17 -0.03 -10.42 -4.75
C SER A 17 -0.64 -10.49 -3.35
N SER A 18 -0.09 -11.36 -2.50
CA SER A 18 -0.50 -11.48 -1.09
C SER A 18 -0.14 -10.26 -0.22
N THR A 19 0.71 -9.36 -0.71
CA THR A 19 1.07 -8.12 0.00
C THR A 19 0.09 -6.97 -0.23
N PHE A 20 -0.86 -7.12 -1.17
CA PHE A 20 -1.92 -6.15 -1.44
C PHE A 20 -3.29 -6.75 -1.13
N PRO A 21 -4.16 -6.04 -0.39
CA PRO A 21 -5.51 -6.51 -0.15
C PRO A 21 -6.28 -6.69 -1.46
N ARG A 22 -7.09 -7.73 -1.49
CA ARG A 22 -7.92 -8.05 -2.65
C ARG A 22 -8.83 -6.87 -3.05
N ARG A 23 -9.39 -6.16 -2.07
CA ARG A 23 -10.24 -5.00 -2.33
C ARG A 23 -9.53 -3.90 -3.13
N GLU A 24 -8.23 -3.66 -2.90
CA GLU A 24 -7.47 -2.65 -3.65
C GLU A 24 -7.31 -3.03 -5.12
N LEU A 25 -7.15 -4.34 -5.41
CA LEU A 25 -7.17 -4.86 -6.77
C LEU A 25 -8.56 -4.70 -7.41
N ASP A 26 -9.62 -5.09 -6.69
CA ASP A 26 -11.00 -5.03 -7.18
C ASP A 26 -11.39 -3.56 -7.49
N GLU A 27 -11.02 -2.62 -6.62
CA GLU A 27 -11.22 -1.18 -6.84
C GLU A 27 -10.43 -0.66 -8.06
N ALA A 28 -9.16 -1.09 -8.24
CA ALA A 28 -8.36 -0.69 -9.40
C ALA A 28 -8.95 -1.21 -10.72
N VAL A 29 -9.44 -2.46 -10.74
CA VAL A 29 -10.13 -3.05 -11.88
C VAL A 29 -11.41 -2.28 -12.19
N ALA A 30 -12.23 -2.01 -11.17
CA ALA A 30 -13.47 -1.27 -11.34
C ALA A 30 -13.23 0.15 -11.85
N PHE A 31 -12.22 0.84 -11.31
CA PHE A 31 -11.82 2.18 -11.75
C PHE A 31 -11.36 2.19 -13.21
N CYS A 32 -10.46 1.29 -13.59
CA CYS A 32 -10.00 1.23 -14.99
C CYS A 32 -11.16 0.96 -15.96
N ARG A 33 -12.12 0.11 -15.54
CA ARG A 33 -13.31 -0.20 -16.33
C ARG A 33 -14.22 1.04 -16.48
N SER A 34 -14.48 1.78 -15.39
CA SER A 34 -15.35 2.96 -15.44
C SER A 34 -14.77 4.08 -16.30
N GLU A 35 -13.43 4.25 -16.27
CA GLU A 35 -12.73 5.26 -17.05
C GLU A 35 -12.36 4.82 -18.47
N GLY A 36 -12.75 3.61 -18.89
CA GLY A 36 -12.39 3.08 -20.21
C GLY A 36 -10.89 2.83 -20.40
N ILE A 37 -10.12 2.69 -19.33
CA ILE A 37 -8.68 2.49 -19.36
C ILE A 37 -8.38 1.01 -19.62
N ARG A 38 -7.59 0.71 -20.66
CA ARG A 38 -7.05 -0.64 -20.86
C ARG A 38 -6.25 -1.06 -19.64
N HIS A 39 -6.54 -2.25 -19.08
CA HIS A 39 -5.98 -2.69 -17.82
C HIS A 39 -5.46 -4.12 -17.90
N GLU A 40 -4.25 -4.34 -17.39
CA GLU A 40 -3.61 -5.64 -17.28
C GLU A 40 -3.29 -5.95 -15.80
N VAL A 41 -3.49 -7.20 -15.42
CA VAL A 41 -3.16 -7.67 -14.05
C VAL A 41 -2.03 -8.69 -14.15
N ILE A 42 -0.93 -8.43 -13.46
CA ILE A 42 0.25 -9.31 -13.43
C ILE A 42 0.34 -9.97 -12.06
N ASP A 43 0.40 -11.30 -12.04
CA ASP A 43 0.61 -12.07 -10.80
C ASP A 43 2.07 -12.05 -10.37
N THR A 44 2.29 -11.77 -9.07
CA THR A 44 3.60 -11.83 -8.45
C THR A 44 3.51 -12.46 -7.06
N SER A 45 4.66 -12.93 -6.55
CA SER A 45 4.80 -13.36 -5.16
C SER A 45 6.04 -12.68 -4.59
N GLU A 46 5.83 -11.67 -3.75
CA GLU A 46 6.95 -10.99 -3.10
C GLU A 46 7.65 -11.89 -2.08
N LEU A 47 6.94 -12.89 -1.53
CA LEU A 47 7.53 -13.87 -0.62
C LEU A 47 8.59 -14.75 -1.29
N ASP A 48 8.56 -14.85 -2.63
CA ASP A 48 9.56 -15.59 -3.41
C ASP A 48 10.78 -14.73 -3.76
N ILE A 49 10.74 -13.41 -3.46
CA ILE A 49 11.90 -12.53 -3.67
C ILE A 49 12.94 -12.81 -2.57
N PRO A 50 14.18 -13.19 -2.93
CA PRO A 50 15.23 -13.42 -1.95
C PRO A 50 15.40 -12.21 -1.00
N GLY A 51 15.38 -12.46 0.29
CA GLY A 51 15.54 -11.45 1.34
C GLY A 51 14.27 -10.65 1.67
N PHE A 52 13.18 -10.79 0.94
CA PHE A 52 11.95 -10.04 1.23
C PHE A 52 11.25 -10.53 2.50
N ALA A 53 11.11 -11.84 2.66
CA ALA A 53 10.39 -12.44 3.79
C ALA A 53 11.07 -12.16 5.14
N GLU A 54 12.37 -11.92 5.16
CA GLU A 54 13.15 -11.52 6.33
C GLU A 54 12.84 -10.09 6.80
N ASN A 55 12.09 -9.33 6.00
CA ASN A 55 11.58 -8.00 6.32
C ASN A 55 12.68 -6.99 6.70
N PRO A 56 13.72 -6.84 5.88
CA PRO A 56 14.76 -5.84 6.14
C PRO A 56 14.24 -4.40 5.97
N PRO A 57 14.94 -3.39 6.49
CA PRO A 57 14.57 -1.98 6.30
C PRO A 57 14.44 -1.58 4.82
N ASP A 58 15.24 -2.14 3.93
CA ASP A 58 15.20 -1.89 2.49
C ASP A 58 14.28 -2.85 1.71
N ARG A 59 13.39 -3.59 2.39
CA ARG A 59 12.39 -4.50 1.79
C ARG A 59 11.67 -3.85 0.59
N CYS A 60 11.31 -2.57 0.68
CA CYS A 60 10.62 -1.86 -0.40
C CYS A 60 11.48 -1.72 -1.67
N TYR A 61 12.81 -1.66 -1.53
CA TYR A 61 13.73 -1.69 -2.68
C TYR A 61 13.66 -3.04 -3.39
N LEU A 62 13.78 -4.14 -2.64
CA LEU A 62 13.71 -5.51 -3.18
C LEU A 62 12.39 -5.74 -3.92
N CYS A 63 11.28 -5.36 -3.31
CA CYS A 63 9.95 -5.48 -3.87
C CYS A 63 9.80 -4.66 -5.16
N LYS A 64 10.07 -3.36 -5.12
CA LYS A 64 9.93 -2.50 -6.31
C LYS A 64 10.85 -2.93 -7.44
N LYS A 65 12.08 -3.34 -7.15
CA LYS A 65 13.03 -3.82 -8.16
C LYS A 65 12.48 -5.04 -8.91
N SER A 66 11.90 -6.00 -8.20
CA SER A 66 11.30 -7.19 -8.79
C SER A 66 10.02 -6.84 -9.59
N ILE A 67 9.08 -6.12 -8.97
CA ILE A 67 7.79 -5.78 -9.59
C ILE A 67 7.99 -4.94 -10.86
N PHE A 68 8.75 -3.86 -10.77
CA PHE A 68 8.98 -2.99 -11.94
C PHE A 68 9.83 -3.66 -13.00
N GLY A 69 10.72 -4.59 -12.65
CA GLY A 69 11.39 -5.44 -13.62
C GLY A 69 10.41 -6.25 -14.47
N ARG A 70 9.38 -6.84 -13.85
CA ARG A 70 8.31 -7.56 -14.57
C ARG A 70 7.44 -6.63 -15.43
N ILE A 71 7.09 -5.45 -14.90
CA ILE A 71 6.31 -4.46 -15.65
C ILE A 71 7.09 -3.96 -16.87
N ILE A 72 8.40 -3.73 -16.73
CA ILE A 72 9.28 -3.32 -17.84
C ILE A 72 9.35 -4.43 -18.89
N ALA A 73 9.53 -5.69 -18.48
CA ALA A 73 9.53 -6.81 -19.42
C ALA A 73 8.19 -6.91 -20.17
N PHE A 74 7.06 -6.74 -19.47
CA PHE A 74 5.74 -6.66 -20.13
C PHE A 74 5.67 -5.49 -21.11
N ALA A 75 6.13 -4.30 -20.73
CA ALA A 75 6.14 -3.13 -21.59
C ALA A 75 6.96 -3.34 -22.86
N GLN A 76 8.16 -3.90 -22.75
CA GLN A 76 9.04 -4.21 -23.86
C GLN A 76 8.41 -5.23 -24.83
N THR A 77 7.85 -6.32 -24.28
CA THR A 77 7.20 -7.37 -25.09
C THR A 77 6.00 -6.84 -25.87
N ASN A 78 5.28 -5.85 -25.32
CA ASN A 78 4.08 -5.28 -25.91
C ASN A 78 4.32 -3.94 -26.65
N GLY A 79 5.58 -3.54 -26.86
CA GLY A 79 5.94 -2.35 -27.64
C GLY A 79 5.64 -1.02 -26.96
N PHE A 80 5.52 -0.98 -25.64
CA PHE A 80 5.38 0.28 -24.89
C PHE A 80 6.75 0.95 -24.70
N ALA A 81 6.80 2.26 -24.94
CA ALA A 81 8.04 3.03 -24.93
C ALA A 81 8.54 3.37 -23.51
N ALA A 82 7.67 3.40 -22.51
CA ALA A 82 8.02 3.79 -21.14
C ALA A 82 7.08 3.16 -20.11
N VAL A 83 7.62 2.99 -18.90
CA VAL A 83 6.84 2.66 -17.69
C VAL A 83 6.78 3.90 -16.82
N LEU A 84 5.57 4.25 -16.36
CA LEU A 84 5.29 5.40 -15.53
C LEU A 84 4.80 4.93 -14.15
N GLU A 85 5.07 5.73 -13.11
CA GLU A 85 4.53 5.51 -11.77
C GLU A 85 4.11 6.84 -11.13
N GLY A 86 3.39 6.79 -10.00
CA GLY A 86 2.67 7.93 -9.43
C GLY A 86 3.35 8.63 -8.26
N SER A 87 4.68 8.57 -8.12
CA SER A 87 5.39 9.37 -7.10
C SER A 87 5.20 10.86 -7.35
N ASN A 88 5.20 11.64 -6.29
CA ASN A 88 4.96 13.08 -6.28
C ASN A 88 6.01 13.78 -5.42
N LEU A 89 5.99 15.11 -5.39
CA LEU A 89 7.01 15.93 -4.72
C LEU A 89 7.12 15.66 -3.21
N ASP A 90 6.01 15.33 -2.54
CA ASP A 90 6.02 15.05 -1.09
C ASP A 90 6.74 13.73 -0.74
N ASP A 91 7.08 12.91 -1.74
CA ASP A 91 7.81 11.66 -1.53
C ASP A 91 9.31 11.87 -1.29
N ASP A 92 9.86 13.05 -1.60
CA ASP A 92 11.31 13.36 -1.46
C ASP A 92 11.78 13.47 0.00
N GLY A 93 10.89 13.78 0.94
CA GLY A 93 11.22 13.98 2.36
C GLY A 93 11.10 12.73 3.24
N ASP A 94 10.74 11.56 2.68
CA ASP A 94 10.44 10.34 3.45
C ASP A 94 11.48 9.23 3.20
N TYR A 95 11.68 8.36 4.19
CA TYR A 95 12.49 7.16 4.01
C TYR A 95 11.80 6.19 3.05
N ARG A 96 12.18 6.24 1.78
CA ARG A 96 11.59 5.44 0.71
C ARG A 96 12.64 4.70 -0.12
N PRO A 97 13.22 3.62 0.43
CA PRO A 97 14.23 2.83 -0.28
C PRO A 97 13.77 2.32 -1.65
N GLY A 98 12.46 2.17 -1.85
CA GLY A 98 11.88 1.80 -3.15
C GLY A 98 12.10 2.82 -4.27
N MET A 99 12.32 4.11 -3.96
CA MET A 99 12.60 5.14 -4.98
C MET A 99 13.95 4.92 -5.67
N ARG A 100 14.90 4.30 -4.96
CA ARG A 100 16.18 3.89 -5.58
C ARG A 100 15.94 2.89 -6.70
N ALA A 101 15.08 1.89 -6.51
CA ALA A 101 14.76 0.90 -7.53
C ALA A 101 14.10 1.55 -8.77
N ILE A 102 13.18 2.51 -8.56
CA ILE A 102 12.51 3.26 -9.62
C ILE A 102 13.53 3.98 -10.50
N ARG A 103 14.48 4.71 -9.88
CA ARG A 103 15.54 5.43 -10.60
C ARG A 103 16.49 4.49 -11.33
N GLU A 104 16.96 3.41 -10.69
CA GLU A 104 17.87 2.41 -11.29
C GLU A 104 17.24 1.74 -12.51
N LEU A 105 15.92 1.53 -12.51
CA LEU A 105 15.20 0.89 -13.60
C LEU A 105 14.72 1.85 -14.71
N GLY A 106 14.97 3.15 -14.57
CA GLY A 106 14.54 4.14 -15.56
C GLY A 106 13.02 4.31 -15.64
N VAL A 107 12.28 3.94 -14.60
CA VAL A 107 10.83 4.20 -14.51
C VAL A 107 10.61 5.70 -14.29
N ARG A 108 9.69 6.30 -15.02
CA ARG A 108 9.43 7.74 -14.98
C ARG A 108 8.33 8.08 -13.99
N SER A 109 8.47 9.22 -13.32
CA SER A 109 7.52 9.75 -12.34
C SER A 109 6.95 11.10 -12.80
N PRO A 110 6.04 11.16 -13.79
CA PRO A 110 5.63 12.41 -14.43
C PRO A 110 5.03 13.44 -13.46
N LEU A 111 4.35 13.00 -12.40
CA LEU A 111 3.78 13.92 -11.39
C LEU A 111 4.88 14.58 -10.56
N HIS A 112 5.91 13.81 -10.20
CA HIS A 112 7.11 14.31 -9.52
C HIS A 112 7.89 15.25 -10.45
N ASP A 113 8.12 14.86 -11.71
CA ASP A 113 8.84 15.66 -12.70
C ASP A 113 8.15 17.01 -12.95
N ALA A 114 6.80 17.04 -12.85
CA ALA A 114 6.01 18.26 -12.94
C ALA A 114 5.98 19.09 -11.63
N GLY A 115 6.65 18.65 -10.57
CA GLY A 115 6.70 19.33 -9.28
C GLY A 115 5.38 19.33 -8.51
N LEU A 116 4.48 18.37 -8.80
CA LEU A 116 3.16 18.31 -8.17
C LEU A 116 3.22 17.71 -6.77
N THR A 117 2.63 18.44 -5.82
CA THR A 117 2.35 17.95 -4.47
C THR A 117 1.13 17.05 -4.44
N LYS A 118 0.98 16.25 -3.39
CA LYS A 118 -0.21 15.41 -3.18
C LYS A 118 -1.50 16.23 -3.07
N ALA A 119 -1.43 17.43 -2.49
CA ALA A 119 -2.57 18.32 -2.37
C ALA A 119 -3.05 18.78 -3.75
N GLU A 120 -2.12 19.19 -4.63
CA GLU A 120 -2.42 19.60 -6.00
C GLU A 120 -2.96 18.44 -6.85
N ILE A 121 -2.36 17.23 -6.73
CA ILE A 121 -2.86 16.04 -7.41
C ILE A 121 -4.31 15.73 -6.99
N ARG A 122 -4.65 15.85 -5.70
CA ARG A 122 -6.03 15.68 -5.23
C ARG A 122 -6.98 16.75 -5.77
N ALA A 123 -6.54 18.02 -5.85
CA ALA A 123 -7.32 19.10 -6.44
C ALA A 123 -7.62 18.81 -7.91
N LEU A 124 -6.61 18.49 -8.70
CA LEU A 124 -6.76 18.10 -10.11
C LEU A 124 -7.66 16.85 -10.28
N SER A 125 -7.51 15.86 -9.41
CA SER A 125 -8.35 14.66 -9.45
C SER A 125 -9.83 14.99 -9.19
N ARG A 126 -10.13 15.96 -8.31
CA ARG A 126 -11.52 16.45 -8.09
C ARG A 126 -12.06 17.20 -9.30
N GLU A 127 -11.26 18.08 -9.90
CA GLU A 127 -11.62 18.80 -11.11
C GLU A 127 -11.93 17.85 -12.28
N MET A 128 -11.20 16.74 -12.38
CA MET A 128 -11.43 15.67 -13.36
C MET A 128 -12.61 14.76 -12.98
N GLY A 129 -13.25 14.96 -11.82
CA GLY A 129 -14.35 14.11 -11.35
C GLY A 129 -13.94 12.69 -10.93
N LEU A 130 -12.65 12.44 -10.64
CA LEU A 130 -12.17 11.10 -10.32
C LEU A 130 -12.60 10.68 -8.91
N PRO A 131 -13.23 9.50 -8.76
CA PRO A 131 -13.73 9.02 -7.47
C PRO A 131 -12.61 8.74 -6.45
N THR A 132 -11.36 8.65 -6.93
CA THR A 132 -10.18 8.37 -6.11
C THR A 132 -9.57 9.64 -5.47
N ALA A 133 -10.08 10.84 -5.75
CA ALA A 133 -9.54 12.10 -5.25
C ALA A 133 -9.40 12.14 -3.71
N GLU A 134 -10.40 11.60 -3.00
CA GLU A 134 -10.40 11.57 -1.53
C GLU A 134 -9.94 10.23 -0.94
N LYS A 135 -9.52 9.28 -1.79
CA LYS A 135 -9.07 7.97 -1.30
C LYS A 135 -7.87 8.11 -0.36
N PRO A 136 -7.93 7.54 0.86
CA PRO A 136 -6.80 7.52 1.78
C PRO A 136 -5.60 6.77 1.19
N SER A 137 -4.39 7.21 1.55
CA SER A 137 -3.17 6.49 1.15
C SER A 137 -3.15 5.09 1.74
N PHE A 138 -2.86 4.13 0.88
CA PHE A 138 -2.69 2.74 1.29
C PHE A 138 -1.23 2.32 1.16
N ALA A 139 -0.74 1.58 2.16
CA ALA A 139 0.57 0.93 2.12
C ALA A 139 0.37 -0.59 2.15
N CYS A 140 1.26 -1.35 1.47
CA CYS A 140 1.16 -2.81 1.38
C CYS A 140 1.10 -3.48 2.76
N LEU A 141 0.48 -4.64 2.87
CA LEU A 141 0.30 -5.39 4.12
C LEU A 141 1.63 -5.77 4.79
N ALA A 142 2.71 -5.91 4.03
CA ALA A 142 4.04 -6.15 4.57
C ALA A 142 4.50 -5.05 5.56
N SER A 143 3.97 -3.83 5.41
CA SER A 143 4.26 -2.73 6.36
C SER A 143 3.60 -2.91 7.73
N ARG A 144 2.77 -3.94 7.92
CA ARG A 144 2.14 -4.25 9.22
C ARG A 144 3.04 -5.05 10.14
N PHE A 145 4.18 -5.50 9.63
CA PHE A 145 5.17 -6.28 10.37
C PHE A 145 6.36 -5.39 10.75
N PRO A 146 6.81 -5.38 12.01
CA PRO A 146 8.05 -4.73 12.41
C PRO A 146 9.23 -5.20 11.60
N TYR A 147 10.19 -4.33 11.31
CA TYR A 147 11.41 -4.73 10.61
C TYR A 147 12.13 -5.86 11.33
N GLY A 148 12.58 -6.87 10.57
CA GLY A 148 13.21 -8.09 11.09
C GLY A 148 12.22 -9.18 11.55
N GLU A 149 10.93 -8.88 11.68
CA GLU A 149 9.91 -9.92 11.87
C GLU A 149 9.58 -10.58 10.53
N ARG A 150 9.69 -11.90 10.47
CA ARG A 150 9.49 -12.66 9.23
C ARG A 150 8.06 -12.51 8.71
N ILE A 151 7.93 -12.15 7.46
CA ILE A 151 6.65 -12.07 6.76
C ILE A 151 6.29 -13.44 6.20
N THR A 152 5.08 -13.91 6.48
CA THR A 152 4.55 -15.17 5.97
C THR A 152 3.20 -14.96 5.28
N ALA A 153 2.83 -15.86 4.36
CA ALA A 153 1.51 -15.82 3.71
C ALA A 153 0.37 -15.85 4.74
N ALA A 154 0.46 -16.73 5.74
CA ALA A 154 -0.55 -16.81 6.82
C ALA A 154 -0.61 -15.52 7.65
N GLY A 155 0.53 -14.87 7.91
CA GLY A 155 0.59 -13.59 8.61
C GLY A 155 -0.08 -12.46 7.80
N LEU A 156 0.19 -12.39 6.50
CA LEU A 156 -0.43 -11.41 5.60
C LEU A 156 -1.95 -11.61 5.53
N GLU A 157 -2.42 -12.85 5.35
CA GLU A 157 -3.84 -13.17 5.34
C GLU A 157 -4.53 -12.81 6.65
N ARG A 158 -3.90 -13.12 7.78
CA ARG A 158 -4.42 -12.79 9.11
C ARG A 158 -4.63 -11.29 9.29
N VAL A 159 -3.64 -10.49 8.87
CA VAL A 159 -3.72 -9.04 8.93
C VAL A 159 -4.78 -8.49 7.96
N GLU A 160 -4.83 -8.99 6.73
CA GLU A 160 -5.84 -8.58 5.75
C GLU A 160 -7.26 -8.82 6.27
N ARG A 161 -7.54 -10.02 6.79
CA ARG A 161 -8.84 -10.37 7.38
C ARG A 161 -9.21 -9.47 8.55
N ALA A 162 -8.25 -9.14 9.40
CA ALA A 162 -8.47 -8.26 10.54
C ALA A 162 -8.77 -6.82 10.11
N GLU A 163 -8.00 -6.25 9.16
CA GLU A 163 -8.27 -4.91 8.63
C GLU A 163 -9.60 -4.85 7.86
N GLN A 164 -9.92 -5.87 7.07
CA GLN A 164 -11.18 -5.94 6.33
C GLN A 164 -12.36 -6.02 7.29
N TRP A 165 -12.29 -6.88 8.31
CA TRP A 165 -13.35 -7.00 9.30
C TRP A 165 -13.62 -5.67 10.03
N LEU A 166 -12.56 -4.94 10.42
CA LEU A 166 -12.73 -3.61 11.06
C LEU A 166 -13.43 -2.62 10.11
N ARG A 167 -13.17 -2.67 8.82
CA ARG A 167 -13.84 -1.82 7.83
C ARG A 167 -15.33 -2.15 7.70
N ASP A 168 -15.64 -3.45 7.71
CA ASP A 168 -17.02 -3.97 7.52
C ASP A 168 -17.83 -3.94 8.83
N SER A 169 -17.20 -3.67 9.96
CA SER A 169 -17.81 -3.72 11.30
C SER A 169 -18.88 -2.65 11.57
N GLY A 170 -19.08 -1.69 10.66
CA GLY A 170 -19.97 -0.55 10.87
C GLY A 170 -19.39 0.54 11.80
N LEU A 171 -18.11 0.43 12.20
CA LEU A 171 -17.43 1.44 13.01
C LEU A 171 -17.14 2.75 12.25
N GLY A 172 -17.29 2.80 10.93
CA GLY A 172 -17.05 4.00 10.13
C GLY A 172 -15.60 4.49 10.17
N LEU A 173 -14.64 3.56 10.24
CA LEU A 173 -13.21 3.87 10.33
C LEU A 173 -12.65 4.24 8.95
N ALA A 174 -12.40 5.51 8.71
CA ALA A 174 -11.83 6.00 7.44
C ALA A 174 -10.37 5.55 7.28
N GLN A 175 -9.62 5.48 8.37
CA GLN A 175 -8.22 5.07 8.38
C GLN A 175 -7.96 4.09 9.52
N LEU A 176 -7.27 3.00 9.20
CA LEU A 176 -6.89 2.00 10.21
C LEU A 176 -5.66 1.21 9.75
N ARG A 177 -4.95 0.63 10.71
CA ARG A 177 -3.91 -0.39 10.49
C ARG A 177 -3.99 -1.44 11.59
N VAL A 178 -3.72 -2.68 11.22
CA VAL A 178 -3.51 -3.76 12.18
C VAL A 178 -2.06 -4.21 12.08
N ARG A 179 -1.23 -3.82 13.04
CA ARG A 179 0.16 -4.27 13.13
C ARG A 179 0.24 -5.64 13.75
N SER A 180 1.01 -6.53 13.14
CA SER A 180 1.28 -7.87 13.66
C SER A 180 2.58 -7.85 14.46
N HIS A 181 2.51 -8.22 15.74
CA HIS A 181 3.67 -8.43 16.61
C HIS A 181 3.58 -9.86 17.13
N GLY A 182 3.99 -10.84 16.30
CA GLY A 182 3.75 -12.25 16.60
C GLY A 182 2.25 -12.51 16.79
N ASP A 183 1.85 -12.93 17.99
CA ASP A 183 0.45 -13.25 18.33
C ASP A 183 -0.39 -12.04 18.78
N LEU A 184 0.21 -10.86 18.86
CA LEU A 184 -0.47 -9.61 19.22
C LEU A 184 -0.83 -8.80 17.99
N ALA A 185 -2.11 -8.45 17.84
CA ALA A 185 -2.58 -7.43 16.93
C ALA A 185 -2.60 -6.07 17.63
N ARG A 186 -1.87 -5.09 17.12
CA ARG A 186 -1.95 -3.69 17.57
C ARG A 186 -2.76 -2.90 16.54
N ILE A 187 -3.93 -2.41 16.97
CA ILE A 187 -4.87 -1.67 16.14
C ILE A 187 -4.55 -0.20 16.22
N GLU A 188 -4.26 0.43 15.09
CA GLU A 188 -4.07 1.87 14.95
C GLU A 188 -5.27 2.46 14.19
N VAL A 189 -5.97 3.41 14.82
CA VAL A 189 -7.05 4.21 14.24
C VAL A 189 -6.81 5.68 14.57
N PRO A 190 -7.41 6.66 13.89
CA PRO A 190 -7.33 8.06 14.31
C PRO A 190 -7.67 8.21 15.79
N ALA A 191 -7.00 9.12 16.49
CA ALA A 191 -7.17 9.29 17.95
C ALA A 191 -8.64 9.49 18.36
N GLY A 192 -9.45 10.18 17.55
CA GLY A 192 -10.88 10.35 17.79
C GLY A 192 -11.71 9.06 17.67
N ASP A 193 -11.17 8.00 17.09
CA ASP A 193 -11.87 6.73 16.88
C ASP A 193 -11.50 5.67 17.94
N ILE A 194 -10.49 5.93 18.78
CA ILE A 194 -10.01 4.99 19.80
C ILE A 194 -11.14 4.58 20.73
N ALA A 195 -11.89 5.54 21.27
CA ALA A 195 -12.99 5.28 22.20
C ALA A 195 -14.10 4.45 21.53
N ARG A 196 -14.37 4.67 20.23
CA ARG A 196 -15.38 3.94 19.46
C ARG A 196 -14.99 2.46 19.27
N VAL A 197 -13.72 2.18 19.00
CA VAL A 197 -13.23 0.80 18.91
C VAL A 197 -13.20 0.15 20.29
N ALA A 198 -12.77 0.87 21.35
CA ALA A 198 -12.75 0.36 22.73
C ALA A 198 -14.15 0.00 23.25
N ALA A 199 -15.18 0.75 22.85
CA ALA A 199 -16.58 0.44 23.24
C ALA A 199 -17.09 -0.90 22.67
N ARG A 200 -16.39 -1.49 21.67
CA ARG A 200 -16.70 -2.81 21.10
C ARG A 200 -15.59 -3.83 21.35
N ALA A 201 -14.89 -3.70 22.49
CA ALA A 201 -13.69 -4.48 22.81
C ALA A 201 -13.93 -6.00 22.72
N ASP A 202 -15.02 -6.50 23.27
CA ASP A 202 -15.34 -7.95 23.28
C ASP A 202 -15.52 -8.49 21.87
N GLU A 203 -16.23 -7.75 21.02
CA GLU A 203 -16.48 -8.13 19.63
C GLU A 203 -15.18 -8.12 18.81
N VAL A 204 -14.38 -7.08 18.96
CA VAL A 204 -13.05 -6.96 18.32
C VAL A 204 -12.15 -8.11 18.76
N ALA A 205 -12.04 -8.35 20.08
CA ALA A 205 -11.20 -9.43 20.61
C ALA A 205 -11.65 -10.80 20.10
N ALA A 206 -12.97 -11.08 20.08
CA ALA A 206 -13.51 -12.33 19.57
C ALA A 206 -13.21 -12.51 18.08
N ALA A 207 -13.36 -11.46 17.27
CA ALA A 207 -13.07 -11.50 15.84
C ALA A 207 -11.57 -11.77 15.58
N PHE A 208 -10.69 -11.07 16.29
CA PHE A 208 -9.25 -11.21 16.11
C PHE A 208 -8.73 -12.58 16.52
N LYS A 209 -9.30 -13.19 17.56
CA LYS A 209 -9.02 -14.59 17.91
C LYS A 209 -9.38 -15.55 16.77
N ARG A 210 -10.51 -15.36 16.09
CA ARG A 210 -10.88 -16.17 14.91
C ARG A 210 -9.89 -16.01 13.75
N PHE A 211 -9.21 -14.87 13.67
CA PHE A 211 -8.17 -14.65 12.66
C PHE A 211 -6.80 -15.18 13.08
N GLY A 212 -6.66 -15.70 14.30
CA GLY A 212 -5.43 -16.34 14.79
C GLY A 212 -4.53 -15.43 15.61
N PHE A 213 -5.01 -14.28 16.10
CA PHE A 213 -4.32 -13.49 17.11
C PHE A 213 -4.71 -13.96 18.51
N ALA A 214 -3.73 -14.11 19.40
CA ALA A 214 -4.02 -14.39 20.81
C ALA A 214 -4.52 -13.12 21.53
N TYR A 215 -3.99 -11.96 21.16
CA TYR A 215 -4.29 -10.68 21.79
C TYR A 215 -4.61 -9.61 20.75
N ALA A 216 -5.51 -8.70 21.10
CA ALA A 216 -5.76 -7.46 20.40
C ALA A 216 -5.56 -6.28 21.36
N ALA A 217 -4.83 -5.26 20.93
CA ALA A 217 -4.58 -4.03 21.69
C ALA A 217 -4.85 -2.81 20.81
N LEU A 218 -5.24 -1.70 21.42
CA LEU A 218 -5.32 -0.39 20.76
C LEU A 218 -4.03 0.39 21.01
N ASP A 219 -3.50 1.00 19.94
CA ASP A 219 -2.43 1.98 20.07
C ASP A 219 -3.00 3.28 20.66
N LEU A 220 -2.53 3.67 21.84
CA LEU A 220 -3.01 4.88 22.53
C LEU A 220 -2.64 6.18 21.83
N GLN A 221 -1.61 6.16 20.96
CA GLN A 221 -1.24 7.33 20.15
C GLN A 221 -2.02 7.38 18.84
N GLY A 222 -2.72 6.31 18.51
CA GLY A 222 -3.49 6.17 17.29
C GLY A 222 -2.64 6.05 16.03
N TYR A 223 -3.31 6.20 14.89
CA TYR A 223 -2.67 6.11 13.57
C TYR A 223 -1.76 7.33 13.32
N ARG A 224 -0.51 7.06 12.94
CA ARG A 224 0.47 8.06 12.50
C ARG A 224 1.16 7.60 11.23
N THR A 225 1.26 8.49 10.25
CA THR A 225 2.04 8.22 9.04
C THR A 225 3.50 8.01 9.43
N GLY A 226 4.13 6.95 8.91
CA GLY A 226 5.54 6.66 9.18
C GLY A 226 5.83 5.98 10.52
N SER A 227 4.82 5.63 11.36
CA SER A 227 5.03 5.01 12.67
C SER A 227 5.89 3.73 12.65
N LEU A 228 5.90 2.98 11.54
CA LEU A 228 6.79 1.83 11.36
C LEU A 228 8.27 2.24 11.42
N ASN A 229 8.61 3.42 10.92
CA ASN A 229 9.99 3.91 10.82
C ASN A 229 10.51 4.47 12.16
N GLU A 230 9.64 4.66 13.18
CA GLU A 230 10.06 5.13 14.50
C GLU A 230 11.06 4.18 15.18
N THR A 231 11.03 2.90 14.82
CA THR A 231 11.97 1.89 15.34
C THR A 231 13.32 1.87 14.63
N LEU A 232 13.46 2.57 13.50
CA LEU A 232 14.74 2.67 12.81
C LEU A 232 15.64 3.69 13.52
N ALA A 233 16.93 3.35 13.62
CA ALA A 233 17.93 4.30 14.10
C ALA A 233 17.98 5.55 13.19
N ALA A 234 18.33 6.71 13.74
CA ALA A 234 18.27 7.99 13.03
C ALA A 234 19.14 8.03 11.75
N ASP A 235 20.25 7.29 11.75
CA ASP A 235 21.16 7.10 10.61
C ASP A 235 20.55 6.28 9.46
N LYS A 236 19.56 5.43 9.77
CA LYS A 236 18.85 4.60 8.79
C LYS A 236 17.55 5.22 8.26
N ARG A 237 17.22 6.45 8.69
CA ARG A 237 16.03 7.19 8.25
C ARG A 237 16.31 8.22 7.16
N LYS A 238 17.60 8.38 6.78
CA LYS A 238 18.05 9.32 5.75
C LYS A 238 18.17 8.67 4.38
#